data_9f45d3c04c97bf7ca14266072fba5ec5
#
_entry.id   9f45d3c04c97bf7ca14266072fba5ec5
#
_cell.length_a   1.000
_cell.length_b   1.000
_cell.length_c   1.000
_cell.angle_alpha   90.00
_cell.angle_beta   90.00
_cell.angle_gamma   90.00
#
_symmetry.space_group_name_H-M   'P 1'
#
loop_
_entity.id
_entity.type
_entity.pdbx_description
1 polymer ?
#
loop_
_entity_poly.entity_id
_entity_poly.type
_entity_poly.pdbx_seq_one_letter_code
_entity_poly.pdbx_strand_id
1 'polypeptide(L)'
;MPKHTVVSMPGDGIGNQVLPESVRVLNAVGFDAEYIHADIGWDIWCREGNALPDRTIQLLEKHKLGLFGAITSKPNKEAQAELAPGLRAKGYVYYSPIVTMRQKFNLDTCMRPCIGFIGNPLNFVRKRTDGGFDEPQINATIFRQGTEGMYAGVEWTNPPENVRAALNSHPRFKAFANVPGPDLAVSCRIITRNAATRIITAAFEYAKKKNFKAVTICEKPNVVRETSGMMEEVAKEIHKKYPDIQLWSTNIDAQMMWLNKNPEDYNVIVASNLFGDILSDAFAGLVGGLGFAASGNIGDTVAVFEPTHGSAPKYAELNPPIVNPIAMILSAAMMVDHVGEHDKAERRCGPPQTSDRSPGRWGRPHHVRRYREGFPGRSRRRSTRGLTPFRLGTAGAPANRSG
;
A
#
# COMPACT_ATOMS: atom_id res chain seq x y z
N MET A 1 2.61 -36.26 3.03
CA MET A 1 3.19 -34.96 3.37
C MET A 1 2.31 -33.87 2.73
N PRO A 2 2.09 -32.74 3.38
CA PRO A 2 1.32 -31.65 2.77
C PRO A 2 1.99 -31.19 1.47
N LYS A 3 1.18 -30.72 0.54
CA LYS A 3 1.63 -30.28 -0.80
C LYS A 3 2.47 -29.00 -0.73
N HIS A 4 2.14 -28.12 0.24
CA HIS A 4 2.80 -26.83 0.43
C HIS A 4 3.26 -26.67 1.88
N THR A 5 4.33 -25.88 2.08
CA THR A 5 4.75 -25.43 3.40
C THR A 5 4.75 -23.90 3.40
N VAL A 6 4.01 -23.30 4.31
CA VAL A 6 3.84 -21.84 4.43
C VAL A 6 4.46 -21.34 5.73
N VAL A 7 5.38 -20.38 5.65
CA VAL A 7 5.90 -19.69 6.83
C VAL A 7 4.86 -18.69 7.32
N SER A 8 4.30 -18.95 8.48
CA SER A 8 3.22 -18.17 9.10
C SER A 8 3.81 -17.17 10.08
N MET A 9 3.69 -15.90 9.77
CA MET A 9 4.28 -14.76 10.51
C MET A 9 3.17 -13.82 11.01
N PRO A 10 2.52 -14.07 12.15
CA PRO A 10 1.45 -13.22 12.65
C PRO A 10 1.87 -11.76 12.89
N GLY A 11 3.09 -11.56 13.40
CA GLY A 11 3.61 -10.23 13.75
C GLY A 11 2.95 -9.66 15.01
N ASP A 12 2.49 -8.42 14.93
CA ASP A 12 2.02 -7.63 16.09
C ASP A 12 0.52 -7.34 16.04
N GLY A 13 -0.04 -7.04 17.20
CA GLY A 13 -1.39 -6.51 17.36
C GLY A 13 -2.46 -7.33 16.64
N ILE A 14 -3.24 -6.68 15.74
CA ILE A 14 -4.31 -7.36 15.01
C ILE A 14 -3.81 -8.45 14.04
N GLY A 15 -2.52 -8.48 13.69
CA GLY A 15 -1.94 -9.55 12.88
C GLY A 15 -2.17 -10.92 13.50
N ASN A 16 -2.11 -11.00 14.85
CA ASN A 16 -2.40 -12.22 15.62
C ASN A 16 -3.87 -12.64 15.57
N GLN A 17 -4.78 -11.76 15.14
CA GLN A 17 -6.21 -12.05 14.99
C GLN A 17 -6.59 -12.40 13.55
N VAL A 18 -6.09 -11.62 12.58
CA VAL A 18 -6.51 -11.74 11.17
C VAL A 18 -5.84 -12.91 10.44
N LEU A 19 -4.59 -13.25 10.80
CA LEU A 19 -3.86 -14.34 10.13
C LEU A 19 -4.49 -15.71 10.44
N PRO A 20 -4.87 -16.07 11.67
CA PRO A 20 -5.57 -17.31 11.96
C PRO A 20 -6.88 -17.46 11.19
N GLU A 21 -7.64 -16.36 10.99
CA GLU A 21 -8.88 -16.39 10.20
C GLU A 21 -8.62 -16.73 8.73
N SER A 22 -7.53 -16.23 8.16
CA SER A 22 -7.14 -16.62 6.80
C SER A 22 -6.76 -18.09 6.70
N VAL A 23 -6.05 -18.65 7.69
CA VAL A 23 -5.73 -20.09 7.75
C VAL A 23 -6.98 -20.94 7.88
N ARG A 24 -7.98 -20.52 8.68
CA ARG A 24 -9.29 -21.20 8.75
C ARG A 24 -9.98 -21.28 7.38
N VAL A 25 -9.97 -20.16 6.64
CA VAL A 25 -10.52 -20.15 5.28
C VAL A 25 -9.71 -21.04 4.35
N LEU A 26 -8.36 -21.03 4.43
CA LEU A 26 -7.49 -21.91 3.65
C LEU A 26 -7.82 -23.38 3.85
N ASN A 27 -8.01 -23.80 5.10
CA ASN A 27 -8.37 -25.16 5.46
C ASN A 27 -9.79 -25.53 4.94
N ALA A 28 -10.75 -24.60 5.07
CA ALA A 28 -12.14 -24.82 4.63
C ALA A 28 -12.27 -25.03 3.12
N VAL A 29 -11.38 -24.44 2.31
CA VAL A 29 -11.37 -24.66 0.85
C VAL A 29 -10.46 -25.83 0.43
N GLY A 30 -9.88 -26.55 1.40
CA GLY A 30 -9.04 -27.72 1.15
C GLY A 30 -7.66 -27.37 0.58
N PHE A 31 -7.07 -26.23 0.96
CA PHE A 31 -5.68 -25.93 0.61
C PHE A 31 -4.76 -26.80 1.48
N ASP A 32 -4.04 -27.71 0.85
CA ASP A 32 -3.20 -28.71 1.51
C ASP A 32 -1.84 -28.11 1.85
N ALA A 33 -1.72 -27.56 3.06
CA ALA A 33 -0.49 -26.89 3.53
C ALA A 33 -0.19 -27.16 5.01
N GLU A 34 1.09 -27.23 5.32
CA GLU A 34 1.64 -27.08 6.66
C GLU A 34 1.98 -25.62 6.93
N TYR A 35 1.65 -25.13 8.11
CA TYR A 35 1.94 -23.75 8.52
C TYR A 35 3.00 -23.75 9.62
N ILE A 36 4.20 -23.26 9.29
CA ILE A 36 5.31 -23.14 10.24
C ILE A 36 5.30 -21.75 10.83
N HIS A 37 5.10 -21.64 12.14
CA HIS A 37 5.17 -20.35 12.85
C HIS A 37 6.57 -19.76 12.80
N ALA A 38 6.67 -18.44 12.57
CA ALA A 38 7.92 -17.70 12.59
C ALA A 38 7.77 -16.33 13.28
N ASP A 39 8.76 -16.00 14.07
CA ASP A 39 8.82 -14.77 14.85
C ASP A 39 9.14 -13.56 13.97
N ILE A 40 8.40 -12.46 14.14
CA ILE A 40 8.63 -11.18 13.44
C ILE A 40 7.90 -10.07 14.21
N GLY A 41 8.40 -8.85 14.10
CA GLY A 41 7.68 -7.65 14.54
C GLY A 41 8.24 -6.97 15.76
N TRP A 42 7.39 -6.13 16.38
CA TRP A 42 7.77 -5.21 17.44
C TRP A 42 8.14 -5.90 18.75
N ASP A 43 7.38 -6.93 19.13
CA ASP A 43 7.67 -7.67 20.35
C ASP A 43 9.03 -8.37 20.28
N ILE A 44 9.41 -8.85 19.09
CA ILE A 44 10.72 -9.46 18.86
C ILE A 44 11.82 -8.40 18.90
N TRP A 45 11.58 -7.22 18.28
CA TRP A 45 12.48 -6.09 18.40
C TRP A 45 12.76 -5.73 19.85
N CYS A 46 11.71 -5.55 20.65
CA CYS A 46 11.86 -5.16 22.05
C CYS A 46 12.68 -6.18 22.87
N ARG A 47 12.54 -7.47 22.59
CA ARG A 47 13.22 -8.56 23.30
C ARG A 47 14.61 -8.87 22.80
N GLU A 48 14.87 -8.74 21.50
CA GLU A 48 16.08 -9.26 20.84
C GLU A 48 16.90 -8.16 20.13
N GLY A 49 16.34 -6.98 19.88
CA GLY A 49 16.99 -5.90 19.12
C GLY A 49 17.02 -6.15 17.61
N ASN A 50 16.23 -7.11 17.11
CA ASN A 50 16.07 -7.42 15.71
C ASN A 50 14.61 -7.82 15.44
N ALA A 51 13.89 -7.01 14.63
CA ALA A 51 12.48 -7.26 14.31
C ALA A 51 12.27 -8.40 13.30
N LEU A 52 13.31 -8.86 12.61
CA LEU A 52 13.31 -9.98 11.67
C LEU A 52 14.51 -10.90 11.98
N PRO A 53 14.39 -11.85 12.92
CA PRO A 53 15.50 -12.70 13.33
C PRO A 53 15.92 -13.69 12.23
N ASP A 54 17.19 -14.08 12.25
CA ASP A 54 17.78 -14.98 11.24
C ASP A 54 17.04 -16.31 11.12
N ARG A 55 16.48 -16.84 12.22
CA ARG A 55 15.65 -18.05 12.18
C ARG A 55 14.43 -17.93 11.25
N THR A 56 13.81 -16.75 11.20
CA THR A 56 12.70 -16.47 10.28
C THR A 56 13.17 -16.32 8.84
N ILE A 57 14.32 -15.66 8.65
CA ILE A 57 14.96 -15.57 7.33
C ILE A 57 15.25 -16.97 6.77
N GLN A 58 15.86 -17.85 7.58
CA GLN A 58 16.19 -19.23 7.19
C GLN A 58 14.93 -20.05 6.82
N LEU A 59 13.83 -19.88 7.55
CA LEU A 59 12.56 -20.52 7.20
C LEU A 59 12.05 -20.05 5.84
N LEU A 60 12.08 -18.74 5.56
CA LEU A 60 11.67 -18.19 4.26
C LEU A 60 12.63 -18.62 3.13
N GLU A 61 13.93 -18.68 3.38
CA GLU A 61 14.92 -19.22 2.43
C GLU A 61 14.66 -20.68 2.08
N LYS A 62 14.22 -21.48 3.04
CA LYS A 62 13.94 -22.90 2.85
C LYS A 62 12.60 -23.14 2.15
N HIS A 63 11.53 -22.51 2.62
CA HIS A 63 10.16 -22.83 2.20
C HIS A 63 9.61 -21.90 1.11
N LYS A 64 10.26 -20.76 0.85
CA LYS A 64 10.00 -19.85 -0.26
C LYS A 64 8.64 -19.14 -0.23
N LEU A 65 7.73 -19.52 0.66
CA LEU A 65 6.35 -19.03 0.71
C LEU A 65 6.01 -18.54 2.12
N GLY A 66 5.62 -17.26 2.24
CA GLY A 66 5.27 -16.64 3.51
C GLY A 66 3.87 -16.04 3.51
N LEU A 67 3.20 -16.15 4.66
CA LEU A 67 1.97 -15.47 4.97
C LEU A 67 2.21 -14.61 6.21
N PHE A 68 2.00 -13.30 6.08
CA PHE A 68 2.39 -12.31 7.07
C PHE A 68 1.18 -11.49 7.52
N GLY A 69 1.00 -11.30 8.84
CA GLY A 69 -0.11 -10.57 9.41
C GLY A 69 0.08 -9.07 9.40
N ALA A 70 0.69 -8.52 10.44
CA ALA A 70 0.91 -7.07 10.55
C ALA A 70 2.06 -6.74 11.49
N ILE A 71 2.60 -5.52 11.37
CA ILE A 71 3.66 -5.03 12.28
C ILE A 71 3.35 -3.65 12.84
N THR A 72 3.94 -3.38 13.99
CA THR A 72 4.12 -2.04 14.56
C THR A 72 5.45 -1.48 14.09
N SER A 73 5.47 -0.23 13.65
CA SER A 73 6.69 0.52 13.36
C SER A 73 6.66 1.87 14.05
N LYS A 74 7.75 2.23 14.71
CA LYS A 74 7.90 3.52 15.40
C LYS A 74 9.23 4.18 15.01
N PRO A 75 9.37 5.51 15.17
CA PRO A 75 10.63 6.21 14.97
C PRO A 75 11.76 5.62 15.84
N ASN A 76 13.00 5.67 15.35
CA ASN A 76 14.17 5.06 16.01
C ASN A 76 14.33 5.44 17.48
N LYS A 77 14.07 6.70 17.83
CA LYS A 77 14.20 7.18 19.22
C LYS A 77 13.23 6.44 20.16
N GLU A 78 11.99 6.25 19.74
CA GLU A 78 10.98 5.49 20.49
C GLU A 78 11.33 3.99 20.49
N ALA A 79 11.75 3.47 19.34
CA ALA A 79 12.14 2.07 19.19
C ALA A 79 13.29 1.68 20.13
N GLN A 80 14.29 2.53 20.28
CA GLN A 80 15.40 2.31 21.21
C GLN A 80 14.95 2.38 22.68
N ALA A 81 14.00 3.27 23.01
CA ALA A 81 13.48 3.40 24.37
C ALA A 81 12.71 2.16 24.85
N GLU A 82 12.08 1.43 23.90
CA GLU A 82 11.29 0.23 24.19
C GLU A 82 12.12 -1.08 24.21
N LEU A 83 13.39 -1.05 23.83
CA LEU A 83 14.29 -2.21 23.96
C LEU A 83 14.40 -2.65 25.43
N ALA A 84 14.56 -3.95 25.63
CA ALA A 84 14.90 -4.51 26.94
C ALA A 84 16.13 -3.81 27.52
N PRO A 85 16.19 -3.55 28.84
CA PRO A 85 17.23 -2.70 29.44
C PRO A 85 18.66 -3.10 29.08
N GLY A 86 18.97 -4.39 28.98
CA GLY A 86 20.29 -4.90 28.61
C GLY A 86 20.67 -4.70 27.14
N LEU A 87 19.73 -4.31 26.27
CA LEU A 87 19.95 -4.09 24.85
C LEU A 87 20.10 -2.62 24.46
N ARG A 88 19.59 -1.71 25.29
CA ARG A 88 19.60 -0.26 24.99
C ARG A 88 20.99 0.31 24.75
N ALA A 89 22.00 -0.17 25.47
CA ALA A 89 23.39 0.27 25.34
C ALA A 89 24.12 -0.31 24.12
N LYS A 90 23.54 -1.26 23.38
CA LYS A 90 24.19 -1.95 22.27
C LYS A 90 24.09 -1.18 20.93
N GLY A 91 23.39 -0.05 20.88
CA GLY A 91 23.30 0.79 19.69
C GLY A 91 22.49 0.18 18.53
N TYR A 92 21.56 -0.74 18.81
CA TYR A 92 20.68 -1.30 17.80
C TYR A 92 19.84 -0.21 17.11
N VAL A 93 19.64 -0.32 15.82
CA VAL A 93 18.81 0.56 15.00
C VAL A 93 17.62 -0.23 14.47
N TYR A 94 16.41 0.30 14.66
CA TYR A 94 15.20 -0.34 14.16
C TYR A 94 15.07 -0.15 12.65
N TYR A 95 14.87 -1.26 11.97
CA TYR A 95 14.45 -1.29 10.56
C TYR A 95 13.15 -2.06 10.45
N SER A 96 12.24 -1.56 9.62
CA SER A 96 10.97 -2.26 9.35
C SER A 96 11.25 -3.65 8.78
N PRO A 97 10.75 -4.73 9.41
CA PRO A 97 11.04 -6.09 8.97
C PRO A 97 10.51 -6.39 7.56
N ILE A 98 9.41 -5.75 7.13
CA ILE A 98 8.93 -5.94 5.74
C ILE A 98 9.86 -5.28 4.72
N VAL A 99 10.44 -4.11 5.03
CA VAL A 99 11.44 -3.47 4.16
C VAL A 99 12.68 -4.36 4.09
N THR A 100 13.14 -4.88 5.22
CA THR A 100 14.27 -5.80 5.29
C THR A 100 14.01 -7.08 4.47
N MET A 101 12.84 -7.69 4.57
CA MET A 101 12.46 -8.86 3.76
C MET A 101 12.47 -8.53 2.26
N ARG A 102 11.89 -7.39 1.86
CA ARG A 102 11.86 -6.95 0.46
C ARG A 102 13.26 -6.81 -0.12
N GLN A 103 14.17 -6.20 0.63
CA GLN A 103 15.56 -6.04 0.21
C GLN A 103 16.32 -7.37 0.22
N LYS A 104 16.20 -8.17 1.29
CA LYS A 104 16.91 -9.43 1.47
C LYS A 104 16.57 -10.46 0.39
N PHE A 105 15.29 -10.58 0.03
CA PHE A 105 14.79 -11.57 -0.93
C PHE A 105 14.48 -10.98 -2.31
N ASN A 106 14.86 -9.73 -2.55
CA ASN A 106 14.55 -8.99 -3.77
C ASN A 106 13.06 -9.08 -4.15
N LEU A 107 12.18 -8.84 -3.17
CA LEU A 107 10.73 -8.82 -3.39
C LEU A 107 10.35 -7.51 -4.07
N ASP A 108 10.79 -7.33 -5.29
CA ASP A 108 10.70 -6.05 -6.01
C ASP A 108 9.33 -5.81 -6.65
N THR A 109 8.54 -6.86 -6.82
CA THR A 109 7.18 -6.77 -7.34
C THR A 109 6.17 -6.83 -6.18
N CYS A 110 5.71 -5.67 -5.74
CA CYS A 110 4.61 -5.56 -4.78
C CYS A 110 3.29 -5.36 -5.53
N MET A 111 2.44 -6.37 -5.54
CA MET A 111 1.14 -6.38 -6.21
C MET A 111 0.02 -6.11 -5.19
N ARG A 112 -0.78 -5.06 -5.41
CA ARG A 112 -1.86 -4.61 -4.51
C ARG A 112 -3.18 -4.46 -5.28
N PRO A 113 -4.03 -5.49 -5.31
CA PRO A 113 -5.36 -5.39 -5.90
C PRO A 113 -6.28 -4.55 -5.01
N CYS A 114 -7.02 -3.64 -5.65
CA CYS A 114 -8.07 -2.83 -5.06
C CYS A 114 -9.36 -3.09 -5.85
N ILE A 115 -10.18 -3.99 -5.33
CA ILE A 115 -11.39 -4.49 -6.00
C ILE A 115 -12.59 -4.14 -5.14
N GLY A 116 -13.56 -3.41 -5.73
CA GLY A 116 -14.84 -3.11 -5.10
C GLY A 116 -15.75 -4.34 -5.09
N PHE A 117 -16.21 -4.76 -3.92
CA PHE A 117 -17.17 -5.84 -3.78
C PHE A 117 -18.59 -5.30 -3.86
N ILE A 118 -19.42 -5.86 -4.74
CA ILE A 118 -20.82 -5.46 -4.90
C ILE A 118 -21.55 -5.58 -3.55
N GLY A 119 -22.24 -4.50 -3.16
CA GLY A 119 -22.98 -4.45 -1.91
C GLY A 119 -22.15 -4.12 -0.66
N ASN A 120 -20.86 -3.84 -0.80
CA ASN A 120 -20.06 -3.30 0.30
C ASN A 120 -20.48 -1.83 0.56
N PRO A 121 -21.06 -1.49 1.73
CA PRO A 121 -21.54 -0.13 2.01
C PRO A 121 -20.41 0.91 2.15
N LEU A 122 -19.16 0.48 2.11
CA LEU A 122 -17.97 1.33 2.21
C LEU A 122 -17.36 1.64 0.84
N ASN A 123 -17.93 1.12 -0.25
CA ASN A 123 -17.49 1.44 -1.60
C ASN A 123 -17.65 2.93 -1.91
N PHE A 124 -16.79 3.42 -2.78
CA PHE A 124 -16.87 4.78 -3.28
C PHE A 124 -18.19 5.01 -4.05
N VAL A 125 -18.83 6.12 -3.72
CA VAL A 125 -20.05 6.58 -4.37
C VAL A 125 -19.84 8.01 -4.84
N ARG A 126 -20.10 8.28 -6.12
CA ARG A 126 -20.03 9.64 -6.66
C ARG A 126 -21.42 10.18 -7.02
N LYS A 127 -21.57 11.49 -6.89
CA LYS A 127 -22.78 12.21 -7.29
C LYS A 127 -22.78 12.39 -8.80
N ARG A 128 -23.90 12.05 -9.44
CA ARG A 128 -24.15 12.27 -10.87
C ARG A 128 -24.64 13.69 -11.15
N THR A 129 -24.57 14.10 -12.41
CA THR A 129 -25.05 15.43 -12.86
C THR A 129 -26.57 15.57 -12.77
N ASP A 130 -27.32 14.47 -12.81
CA ASP A 130 -28.79 14.42 -12.64
C ASP A 130 -29.21 14.43 -11.17
N GLY A 131 -28.28 14.57 -10.23
CA GLY A 131 -28.52 14.58 -8.79
C GLY A 131 -28.58 13.21 -8.14
N GLY A 132 -28.56 12.11 -8.92
CA GLY A 132 -28.44 10.73 -8.44
C GLY A 132 -27.03 10.40 -7.99
N PHE A 133 -26.86 9.14 -7.55
CA PHE A 133 -25.56 8.58 -7.17
C PHE A 133 -25.28 7.33 -8.00
N ASP A 134 -24.01 7.07 -8.28
CA ASP A 134 -23.53 5.80 -8.83
C ASP A 134 -22.37 5.24 -8.03
N GLU A 135 -22.24 3.94 -8.04
CA GLU A 135 -21.15 3.17 -7.44
C GLU A 135 -20.33 2.55 -8.57
N PRO A 136 -19.19 3.20 -8.96
CA PRO A 136 -18.35 2.66 -10.03
C PRO A 136 -17.72 1.33 -9.62
N GLN A 137 -17.70 0.37 -10.55
CA GLN A 137 -17.09 -0.94 -10.31
C GLN A 137 -15.57 -0.83 -10.46
N ILE A 138 -14.90 -0.71 -9.34
CA ILE A 138 -13.44 -0.57 -9.28
C ILE A 138 -12.80 -1.95 -9.31
N ASN A 139 -11.89 -2.17 -10.27
CA ASN A 139 -11.06 -3.38 -10.37
C ASN A 139 -9.67 -2.96 -10.84
N ALA A 140 -8.92 -2.38 -9.90
CA ALA A 140 -7.57 -1.89 -10.14
C ALA A 140 -6.54 -2.73 -9.39
N THR A 141 -5.38 -2.98 -10.01
CA THR A 141 -4.23 -3.61 -9.35
C THR A 141 -3.03 -2.70 -9.50
N ILE A 142 -2.46 -2.28 -8.39
CA ILE A 142 -1.29 -1.44 -8.34
C ILE A 142 -0.04 -2.32 -8.24
N PHE A 143 0.87 -2.18 -9.20
CA PHE A 143 2.22 -2.75 -9.21
C PHE A 143 3.18 -1.69 -8.67
N ARG A 144 3.56 -1.85 -7.39
CA ARG A 144 4.49 -0.99 -6.68
C ARG A 144 5.88 -1.61 -6.72
N GLN A 145 6.89 -0.90 -7.22
CA GLN A 145 8.27 -1.35 -7.08
C GLN A 145 8.65 -1.41 -5.60
N GLY A 146 9.07 -2.56 -5.09
CA GLY A 146 9.16 -2.86 -3.65
C GLY A 146 10.49 -2.57 -2.98
N THR A 147 11.61 -2.45 -3.73
CA THR A 147 12.98 -2.49 -3.18
C THR A 147 13.79 -1.22 -3.37
N GLU A 148 13.46 -0.39 -4.33
CA GLU A 148 14.21 0.80 -4.73
C GLU A 148 13.45 2.11 -4.44
N GLY A 149 13.78 3.18 -5.12
CA GLY A 149 13.18 4.49 -4.97
C GLY A 149 13.69 5.23 -3.72
N MET A 150 12.78 5.88 -3.01
CA MET A 150 13.09 6.53 -1.73
C MET A 150 13.31 5.50 -0.61
N TYR A 151 12.75 4.30 -0.74
CA TYR A 151 12.87 3.21 0.23
C TYR A 151 14.21 2.46 0.13
N ALA A 152 15.11 2.84 -0.79
CA ALA A 152 16.50 2.40 -0.79
C ALA A 152 17.24 2.83 0.49
N GLY A 153 16.71 3.82 1.22
CA GLY A 153 17.21 4.24 2.53
C GLY A 153 18.57 4.95 2.47
N VAL A 154 18.96 5.45 1.30
CA VAL A 154 20.21 6.20 1.12
C VAL A 154 19.97 7.66 1.45
N GLU A 155 20.18 8.01 2.71
CA GLU A 155 19.88 9.35 3.21
C GLU A 155 20.82 9.80 4.35
N TRP A 156 20.93 11.09 4.52
CA TRP A 156 21.75 11.72 5.57
C TRP A 156 21.04 12.94 6.14
N THR A 157 21.06 13.10 7.45
CA THR A 157 21.04 14.39 8.11
C THR A 157 22.49 14.78 8.38
N ASN A 158 22.90 15.99 8.04
CA ASN A 158 24.31 16.42 8.07
C ASN A 158 25.20 15.51 7.18
N PRO A 159 25.03 15.56 5.84
CA PRO A 159 25.78 14.71 4.94
C PRO A 159 27.29 14.94 5.09
N PRO A 160 28.13 13.88 5.10
CA PRO A 160 29.56 13.98 5.23
C PRO A 160 30.19 14.73 4.05
N GLU A 161 31.40 15.27 4.24
CA GLU A 161 32.05 16.18 3.28
C GLU A 161 32.20 15.58 1.87
N ASN A 162 32.53 14.29 1.75
CA ASN A 162 32.63 13.61 0.46
C ASN A 162 31.27 13.57 -0.29
N VAL A 163 30.16 13.39 0.44
CA VAL A 163 28.81 13.44 -0.14
C VAL A 163 28.47 14.88 -0.54
N ARG A 164 28.77 15.85 0.32
CA ARG A 164 28.57 17.28 -0.01
C ARG A 164 29.37 17.70 -1.23
N ALA A 165 30.62 17.31 -1.32
CA ALA A 165 31.48 17.60 -2.47
C ALA A 165 30.90 17.01 -3.77
N ALA A 166 30.43 15.76 -3.72
CA ALA A 166 29.77 15.14 -4.86
C ALA A 166 28.48 15.86 -5.26
N LEU A 167 27.64 16.22 -4.31
CA LEU A 167 26.40 16.99 -4.57
C LEU A 167 26.69 18.39 -5.12
N ASN A 168 27.74 19.08 -4.63
CA ASN A 168 28.16 20.40 -5.11
C ASN A 168 28.59 20.40 -6.58
N SER A 169 28.97 19.26 -7.15
CA SER A 169 29.24 19.14 -8.57
C SER A 169 27.98 19.34 -9.43
N HIS A 170 26.78 19.14 -8.88
CA HIS A 170 25.54 19.33 -9.60
C HIS A 170 25.08 20.80 -9.58
N PRO A 171 24.83 21.45 -10.73
CA PRO A 171 24.56 22.89 -10.80
C PRO A 171 23.39 23.36 -9.93
N ARG A 172 22.34 22.54 -9.77
CA ARG A 172 21.16 22.89 -8.95
C ARG A 172 21.41 22.81 -7.47
N PHE A 173 22.43 22.05 -7.02
CA PHE A 173 22.76 21.95 -5.60
C PHE A 173 23.45 23.20 -5.07
N LYS A 174 23.97 24.07 -5.95
CA LYS A 174 24.59 25.35 -5.56
C LYS A 174 23.70 26.21 -4.67
N ALA A 175 22.39 26.14 -4.81
CA ALA A 175 21.42 26.83 -3.96
C ALA A 175 21.47 26.39 -2.48
N PHE A 176 22.00 25.22 -2.20
CA PHE A 176 22.10 24.62 -0.87
C PHE A 176 23.53 24.50 -0.36
N ALA A 177 24.52 24.90 -1.15
CA ALA A 177 25.94 24.71 -0.86
C ALA A 177 26.38 25.31 0.48
N ASN A 178 25.79 26.47 0.86
CA ASN A 178 26.11 27.19 2.08
C ASN A 178 25.21 26.85 3.28
N VAL A 179 24.27 25.90 3.14
CA VAL A 179 23.43 25.47 4.27
C VAL A 179 24.30 24.71 5.26
N PRO A 180 24.28 25.05 6.57
CA PRO A 180 25.04 24.33 7.58
C PRO A 180 24.70 22.85 7.58
N GLY A 181 25.69 21.98 7.85
CA GLY A 181 25.48 20.54 7.81
C GLY A 181 24.30 20.04 8.66
N PRO A 182 24.17 20.46 9.94
CA PRO A 182 23.06 20.05 10.80
C PRO A 182 21.67 20.48 10.30
N ASP A 183 21.61 21.49 9.43
CA ASP A 183 20.37 22.04 8.87
C ASP A 183 20.03 21.45 7.49
N LEU A 184 20.86 20.51 7.00
CA LEU A 184 20.71 19.89 5.69
C LEU A 184 20.44 18.39 5.82
N ALA A 185 19.30 17.96 5.31
CA ALA A 185 18.99 16.55 5.10
C ALA A 185 18.91 16.23 3.60
N VAL A 186 19.43 15.09 3.20
CA VAL A 186 19.46 14.62 1.80
C VAL A 186 18.99 13.20 1.73
N SER A 187 18.06 12.91 0.82
CA SER A 187 17.62 11.55 0.45
C SER A 187 17.87 11.31 -1.03
N CYS A 188 18.37 10.14 -1.38
CA CYS A 188 18.55 9.71 -2.75
C CYS A 188 17.39 8.83 -3.22
N ARG A 189 16.80 9.19 -4.34
CA ARG A 189 15.86 8.33 -5.07
C ARG A 189 16.63 7.54 -6.11
N ILE A 190 16.69 6.22 -5.94
CA ILE A 190 17.46 5.32 -6.79
C ILE A 190 16.49 4.42 -7.56
N ILE A 191 16.61 4.36 -8.88
CA ILE A 191 15.86 3.44 -9.75
C ILE A 191 16.83 2.83 -10.74
N THR A 192 16.82 1.51 -10.84
CA THR A 192 17.60 0.78 -11.84
C THR A 192 16.71 0.35 -13.02
N ARG A 193 17.30 0.29 -14.22
CA ARG A 193 16.61 -0.21 -15.41
C ARG A 193 16.14 -1.67 -15.22
N ASN A 194 16.91 -2.48 -14.50
CA ASN A 194 16.55 -3.87 -14.23
C ASN A 194 15.27 -3.96 -13.40
N ALA A 195 15.17 -3.27 -12.26
CA ALA A 195 13.98 -3.29 -11.41
C ALA A 195 12.76 -2.65 -12.12
N ALA A 196 12.96 -1.57 -12.89
CA ALA A 196 11.92 -0.99 -13.74
C ALA A 196 11.41 -2.01 -14.77
N THR A 197 12.32 -2.74 -15.44
CA THR A 197 11.95 -3.77 -16.43
C THR A 197 11.13 -4.89 -15.80
N ARG A 198 11.54 -5.39 -14.62
CA ARG A 198 10.87 -6.48 -13.91
C ARG A 198 9.44 -6.11 -13.52
N ILE A 199 9.25 -5.00 -12.83
CA ILE A 199 7.92 -4.60 -12.35
C ILE A 199 6.97 -4.26 -13.50
N ILE A 200 7.45 -3.60 -14.55
CA ILE A 200 6.64 -3.23 -15.71
C ILE A 200 6.28 -4.48 -16.51
N THR A 201 7.22 -5.41 -16.71
CA THR A 201 6.93 -6.68 -17.39
C THR A 201 5.88 -7.48 -16.61
N ALA A 202 6.02 -7.59 -15.28
CA ALA A 202 5.04 -8.28 -14.43
C ALA A 202 3.63 -7.67 -14.58
N ALA A 203 3.53 -6.34 -14.67
CA ALA A 203 2.26 -5.65 -14.87
C ALA A 203 1.62 -5.94 -16.24
N PHE A 204 2.40 -5.97 -17.31
CA PHE A 204 1.89 -6.32 -18.65
C PHE A 204 1.48 -7.79 -18.73
N GLU A 205 2.26 -8.72 -18.15
CA GLU A 205 1.89 -10.14 -18.08
C GLU A 205 0.59 -10.34 -17.26
N TYR A 206 0.43 -9.64 -16.16
CA TYR A 206 -0.80 -9.66 -15.39
C TYR A 206 -1.99 -9.11 -16.19
N ALA A 207 -1.82 -7.98 -16.86
CA ALA A 207 -2.86 -7.40 -17.71
C ALA A 207 -3.28 -8.37 -18.81
N LYS A 208 -2.32 -9.06 -19.47
CA LYS A 208 -2.55 -10.10 -20.46
C LYS A 208 -3.33 -11.28 -19.85
N LYS A 209 -2.86 -11.82 -18.71
CA LYS A 209 -3.52 -12.94 -18.00
C LYS A 209 -4.97 -12.60 -17.63
N LYS A 210 -5.25 -11.37 -17.20
CA LYS A 210 -6.59 -10.91 -16.77
C LYS A 210 -7.41 -10.30 -17.91
N ASN A 211 -6.89 -10.28 -19.15
CA ASN A 211 -7.53 -9.68 -20.32
C ASN A 211 -7.88 -8.19 -20.13
N PHE A 212 -7.06 -7.47 -19.38
CA PHE A 212 -7.16 -6.02 -19.23
C PHE A 212 -6.62 -5.30 -20.47
N LYS A 213 -7.20 -4.14 -20.79
CA LYS A 213 -6.92 -3.42 -22.04
C LYS A 213 -5.86 -2.34 -21.92
N ALA A 214 -5.48 -1.96 -20.73
CA ALA A 214 -4.51 -0.90 -20.51
C ALA A 214 -3.62 -1.17 -19.28
N VAL A 215 -2.36 -0.72 -19.39
CA VAL A 215 -1.41 -0.55 -18.27
C VAL A 215 -1.07 0.94 -18.20
N THR A 216 -1.19 1.51 -16.99
CA THR A 216 -0.89 2.92 -16.72
C THR A 216 0.44 3.04 -15.97
N ILE A 217 1.40 3.81 -16.49
CA ILE A 217 2.58 4.22 -15.74
C ILE A 217 2.25 5.50 -14.99
N CYS A 218 2.35 5.45 -13.65
CA CYS A 218 2.05 6.56 -12.77
C CYS A 218 3.33 7.07 -12.10
N GLU A 219 3.88 8.15 -12.62
CA GLU A 219 5.17 8.73 -12.22
C GLU A 219 5.12 10.28 -12.19
N LYS A 220 6.26 10.96 -12.11
CA LYS A 220 6.34 12.42 -12.16
C LYS A 220 7.50 12.91 -13.05
N PRO A 221 7.56 12.54 -14.34
CA PRO A 221 8.72 12.80 -15.21
C PRO A 221 8.95 14.27 -15.50
N ASN A 222 7.95 15.14 -15.39
CA ASN A 222 8.10 16.58 -15.58
C ASN A 222 8.89 17.27 -14.46
N VAL A 223 9.04 16.64 -13.30
CA VAL A 223 9.77 17.15 -12.12
C VAL A 223 10.93 16.23 -11.76
N VAL A 224 10.68 14.95 -11.59
CA VAL A 224 11.67 13.93 -11.24
C VAL A 224 12.15 13.26 -12.53
N ARG A 225 12.92 14.01 -13.33
CA ARG A 225 13.16 13.73 -14.74
C ARG A 225 13.90 12.42 -14.98
N GLU A 226 14.98 12.18 -14.24
CA GLU A 226 15.87 11.04 -14.51
C GLU A 226 15.21 9.72 -14.09
N THR A 227 14.79 9.61 -12.84
CA THR A 227 14.27 8.34 -12.31
C THR A 227 12.85 8.02 -12.82
N SER A 228 11.94 9.01 -12.86
CA SER A 228 10.61 8.81 -13.47
C SER A 228 10.68 8.68 -14.99
N GLY A 229 11.60 9.40 -15.62
CA GLY A 229 11.85 9.28 -17.09
C GLY A 229 12.31 7.88 -17.47
N MET A 230 13.21 7.27 -16.67
CA MET A 230 13.64 5.87 -16.87
C MET A 230 12.45 4.90 -16.79
N MET A 231 11.55 5.06 -15.84
CA MET A 231 10.34 4.22 -15.73
C MET A 231 9.47 4.33 -16.98
N GLU A 232 9.25 5.55 -17.51
CA GLU A 232 8.48 5.75 -18.74
C GLU A 232 9.17 5.21 -19.99
N GLU A 233 10.48 5.38 -20.09
CA GLU A 233 11.28 4.87 -21.20
C GLU A 233 11.18 3.34 -21.28
N VAL A 234 11.43 2.67 -20.14
CA VAL A 234 11.33 1.22 -20.05
C VAL A 234 9.91 0.73 -20.34
N ALA A 235 8.88 1.46 -19.90
CA ALA A 235 7.50 1.11 -20.22
C ALA A 235 7.21 1.16 -21.72
N LYS A 236 7.71 2.15 -22.41
CA LYS A 236 7.59 2.26 -23.89
C LYS A 236 8.35 1.13 -24.62
N GLU A 237 9.49 0.71 -24.10
CA GLU A 237 10.26 -0.42 -24.65
C GLU A 237 9.50 -1.76 -24.48
N ILE A 238 8.96 -2.01 -23.28
CA ILE A 238 8.23 -3.23 -22.96
C ILE A 238 6.91 -3.30 -23.73
N HIS A 239 6.17 -2.19 -23.81
CA HIS A 239 4.89 -2.09 -24.52
C HIS A 239 4.97 -2.61 -25.97
N LYS A 240 6.11 -2.46 -26.66
CA LYS A 240 6.31 -2.99 -28.01
C LYS A 240 6.06 -4.50 -28.12
N LYS A 241 6.19 -5.24 -27.00
CA LYS A 241 5.93 -6.69 -26.93
C LYS A 241 4.46 -7.03 -26.63
N TYR A 242 3.63 -6.02 -26.34
CA TYR A 242 2.22 -6.18 -25.95
C TYR A 242 1.32 -5.21 -26.75
N PRO A 243 1.26 -5.33 -28.09
CA PRO A 243 0.57 -4.36 -28.95
C PRO A 243 -0.94 -4.27 -28.71
N ASP A 244 -1.54 -5.32 -28.12
CA ASP A 244 -2.99 -5.38 -27.83
C ASP A 244 -3.35 -4.71 -26.50
N ILE A 245 -2.37 -4.29 -25.68
CA ILE A 245 -2.57 -3.64 -24.39
C ILE A 245 -2.11 -2.19 -24.50
N GLN A 246 -3.00 -1.24 -24.26
CA GLN A 246 -2.66 0.19 -24.32
C GLN A 246 -1.69 0.57 -23.20
N LEU A 247 -0.75 1.43 -23.49
CA LEU A 247 0.11 2.07 -22.50
C LEU A 247 -0.39 3.50 -22.24
N TRP A 248 -0.83 3.77 -21.02
CA TRP A 248 -1.15 5.11 -20.56
C TRP A 248 -0.04 5.65 -19.65
N SER A 249 0.09 6.98 -19.60
CA SER A 249 1.02 7.68 -18.72
C SER A 249 0.29 8.78 -17.98
N THR A 250 0.52 8.88 -16.66
CA THR A 250 -0.08 9.90 -15.81
C THR A 250 0.91 10.39 -14.75
N ASN A 251 0.80 11.66 -14.37
CA ASN A 251 1.50 12.19 -13.22
C ASN A 251 0.79 11.77 -11.93
N ILE A 252 1.54 11.46 -10.88
CA ILE A 252 0.99 11.00 -9.58
C ILE A 252 -0.05 11.97 -9.00
N ASP A 253 0.19 13.27 -9.05
CA ASP A 253 -0.76 14.29 -8.59
C ASP A 253 -2.05 14.32 -9.43
N ALA A 254 -1.94 14.22 -10.75
CA ALA A 254 -3.10 14.10 -11.63
C ALA A 254 -3.86 12.80 -11.37
N GLN A 255 -3.15 11.69 -11.15
CA GLN A 255 -3.77 10.39 -10.83
C GLN A 255 -4.59 10.47 -9.55
N MET A 256 -4.13 11.18 -8.52
CA MET A 256 -4.88 11.38 -7.27
C MET A 256 -6.19 12.13 -7.51
N MET A 257 -6.27 13.00 -8.50
CA MET A 257 -7.52 13.64 -8.92
C MET A 257 -8.41 12.65 -9.71
N TRP A 258 -7.83 11.94 -10.69
CA TRP A 258 -8.57 11.04 -11.56
C TRP A 258 -9.21 9.87 -10.81
N LEU A 259 -8.56 9.33 -9.77
CA LEU A 259 -9.14 8.26 -8.96
C LEU A 259 -10.42 8.67 -8.23
N ASN A 260 -10.63 9.99 -8.00
CA ASN A 260 -11.89 10.51 -7.45
C ASN A 260 -12.94 10.85 -8.54
N LYS A 261 -12.56 10.77 -9.81
CA LYS A 261 -13.47 11.07 -10.94
C LYS A 261 -13.97 9.82 -11.63
N ASN A 262 -13.05 8.99 -12.05
CA ASN A 262 -13.31 7.78 -12.85
C ASN A 262 -12.32 6.65 -12.49
N PRO A 263 -12.34 6.15 -11.24
CA PRO A 263 -11.44 5.08 -10.80
C PRO A 263 -11.64 3.78 -11.57
N GLU A 264 -12.82 3.56 -12.15
CA GLU A 264 -13.19 2.38 -12.93
C GLU A 264 -12.43 2.26 -14.27
N ASP A 265 -11.85 3.36 -14.77
CA ASP A 265 -11.07 3.34 -16.02
C ASP A 265 -9.72 2.65 -15.86
N TYR A 266 -9.23 2.48 -14.62
CA TYR A 266 -7.90 1.97 -14.33
C TYR A 266 -7.97 0.51 -13.89
N ASN A 267 -7.24 -0.37 -14.63
CA ASN A 267 -7.14 -1.78 -14.27
C ASN A 267 -5.76 -2.14 -13.71
N VAL A 268 -4.68 -1.75 -14.41
CA VAL A 268 -3.31 -2.00 -13.98
C VAL A 268 -2.54 -0.70 -13.94
N ILE A 269 -1.97 -0.38 -12.78
CA ILE A 269 -1.15 0.83 -12.61
C ILE A 269 0.21 0.42 -12.07
N VAL A 270 1.28 0.91 -12.70
CA VAL A 270 2.66 0.69 -12.28
C VAL A 270 3.23 1.99 -11.75
N ALA A 271 3.89 1.93 -10.60
CA ALA A 271 4.54 3.08 -10.00
C ALA A 271 5.82 2.69 -9.24
N SER A 272 6.75 3.64 -9.13
CA SER A 272 7.88 3.52 -8.21
C SER A 272 7.42 3.41 -6.76
N ASN A 273 8.32 3.02 -5.87
CA ASN A 273 8.00 2.58 -4.52
C ASN A 273 7.11 3.56 -3.73
N LEU A 274 7.54 4.80 -3.54
CA LEU A 274 6.77 5.79 -2.77
C LEU A 274 5.44 6.15 -3.45
N PHE A 275 5.45 6.35 -4.77
CA PHE A 275 4.23 6.69 -5.50
C PHE A 275 3.24 5.53 -5.50
N GLY A 276 3.72 4.30 -5.66
CA GLY A 276 2.89 3.10 -5.58
C GLY A 276 2.29 2.88 -4.18
N ASP A 277 3.00 3.25 -3.12
CA ASP A 277 2.49 3.18 -1.74
C ASP A 277 1.30 4.13 -1.55
N ILE A 278 1.51 5.41 -1.85
CA ILE A 278 0.48 6.43 -1.73
C ILE A 278 -0.75 6.08 -2.59
N LEU A 279 -0.51 5.67 -3.83
CA LEU A 279 -1.57 5.36 -4.78
C LEU A 279 -2.41 4.15 -4.36
N SER A 280 -1.76 3.08 -3.89
CA SER A 280 -2.47 1.87 -3.47
C SER A 280 -3.35 2.11 -2.24
N ASP A 281 -2.90 2.91 -1.28
CA ASP A 281 -3.69 3.25 -0.10
C ASP A 281 -4.89 4.16 -0.47
N ALA A 282 -4.69 5.07 -1.42
CA ALA A 282 -5.78 5.89 -1.93
C ALA A 282 -6.85 5.06 -2.67
N PHE A 283 -6.44 4.11 -3.53
CA PHE A 283 -7.39 3.17 -4.16
C PHE A 283 -8.04 2.24 -3.14
N ALA A 284 -7.32 1.77 -2.12
CA ALA A 284 -7.90 0.98 -1.04
C ALA A 284 -9.03 1.75 -0.33
N GLY A 285 -8.86 3.07 -0.13
CA GLY A 285 -9.90 3.94 0.43
C GLY A 285 -11.21 3.93 -0.37
N LEU A 286 -11.15 3.74 -1.69
CA LEU A 286 -12.32 3.71 -2.57
C LEU A 286 -13.09 2.37 -2.51
N VAL A 287 -12.47 1.30 -2.04
CA VAL A 287 -13.05 -0.06 -2.00
C VAL A 287 -13.36 -0.55 -0.59
N GLY A 288 -13.37 0.36 0.38
CA GLY A 288 -13.76 0.05 1.76
C GLY A 288 -12.63 0.21 2.79
N GLY A 289 -11.46 0.70 2.38
CA GLY A 289 -10.31 0.97 3.24
C GLY A 289 -9.33 -0.19 3.36
N LEU A 290 -8.30 0.00 4.19
CA LEU A 290 -7.18 -0.95 4.33
C LEU A 290 -7.62 -2.35 4.80
N GLY A 291 -8.78 -2.50 5.45
CA GLY A 291 -9.35 -3.80 5.82
C GLY A 291 -9.79 -4.67 4.62
N PHE A 292 -9.75 -4.13 3.40
CA PHE A 292 -10.00 -4.84 2.14
C PHE A 292 -8.77 -4.90 1.23
N ALA A 293 -7.65 -4.28 1.64
CA ALA A 293 -6.47 -4.12 0.81
C ALA A 293 -5.46 -5.26 1.02
N ALA A 294 -5.42 -6.16 0.06
CA ALA A 294 -4.47 -7.26 0.00
C ALA A 294 -3.14 -6.86 -0.66
N SER A 295 -2.09 -7.59 -0.39
CA SER A 295 -0.78 -7.41 -1.01
C SER A 295 -0.02 -8.72 -1.17
N GLY A 296 0.72 -8.84 -2.28
CA GLY A 296 1.73 -9.87 -2.49
C GLY A 296 3.06 -9.24 -2.84
N ASN A 297 4.11 -9.57 -2.08
CA ASN A 297 5.48 -9.17 -2.35
C ASN A 297 6.20 -10.34 -3.00
N ILE A 298 6.53 -10.23 -4.28
CA ILE A 298 7.00 -11.32 -5.11
C ILE A 298 8.42 -11.01 -5.59
N GLY A 299 9.33 -11.93 -5.31
CA GLY A 299 10.70 -11.95 -5.83
C GLY A 299 10.91 -13.15 -6.75
N ASP A 300 12.17 -13.40 -7.10
CA ASP A 300 12.52 -14.52 -8.00
C ASP A 300 12.31 -15.89 -7.37
N THR A 301 12.51 -16.00 -6.06
CA THR A 301 12.50 -17.28 -5.36
C THR A 301 11.60 -17.33 -4.14
N VAL A 302 11.28 -16.17 -3.56
CA VAL A 302 10.46 -16.05 -2.35
C VAL A 302 9.27 -15.16 -2.66
N ALA A 303 8.11 -15.51 -2.12
CA ALA A 303 6.93 -14.66 -2.13
C ALA A 303 6.34 -14.56 -0.73
N VAL A 304 5.95 -13.35 -0.31
CA VAL A 304 5.32 -13.09 0.98
C VAL A 304 4.04 -12.31 0.77
N PHE A 305 2.93 -12.83 1.31
CA PHE A 305 1.60 -12.24 1.16
C PHE A 305 1.15 -11.64 2.49
N GLU A 306 0.67 -10.41 2.44
CA GLU A 306 0.31 -9.62 3.63
C GLU A 306 -0.87 -8.69 3.35
N PRO A 307 -1.70 -8.32 4.34
CA PRO A 307 -2.58 -7.17 4.20
C PRO A 307 -1.75 -5.87 4.22
N THR A 308 -2.28 -4.79 3.64
CA THR A 308 -1.56 -3.50 3.64
C THR A 308 -1.67 -2.73 4.94
N HIS A 309 -2.62 -3.09 5.83
CA HIS A 309 -2.80 -2.44 7.12
C HIS A 309 -1.69 -2.77 8.12
N GLY A 310 -1.41 -1.84 9.05
CA GLY A 310 -0.51 -2.07 10.18
C GLY A 310 -1.17 -2.86 11.32
N SER A 311 -0.47 -2.94 12.44
CA SER A 311 -0.86 -3.73 13.63
C SER A 311 -2.04 -3.19 14.42
N ALA A 312 -2.45 -1.94 14.23
CA ALA A 312 -3.58 -1.26 14.88
C ALA A 312 -3.74 -1.63 16.38
N PRO A 313 -2.75 -1.36 17.24
CA PRO A 313 -2.69 -1.90 18.61
C PRO A 313 -3.92 -1.56 19.44
N LYS A 314 -4.52 -0.38 19.26
CA LYS A 314 -5.75 0.04 19.98
C LYS A 314 -6.96 -0.88 19.74
N TYR A 315 -6.98 -1.67 18.68
CA TYR A 315 -8.04 -2.64 18.38
C TYR A 315 -7.68 -4.07 18.75
N ALA A 316 -6.38 -4.35 18.93
CA ALA A 316 -5.89 -5.70 19.23
C ALA A 316 -6.34 -6.21 20.62
N GLU A 317 -6.58 -5.29 21.57
CA GLU A 317 -6.96 -5.60 22.94
C GLU A 317 -8.49 -5.73 23.14
N LEU A 318 -9.27 -5.45 22.09
CA LEU A 318 -10.73 -5.49 22.19
C LEU A 318 -11.26 -6.93 22.26
N ASN A 319 -12.17 -7.18 23.20
CA ASN A 319 -12.88 -8.45 23.34
C ASN A 319 -14.40 -8.19 23.38
N PRO A 320 -15.21 -8.71 22.46
CA PRO A 320 -14.79 -9.54 21.31
C PRO A 320 -13.98 -8.78 20.26
N PRO A 321 -13.16 -9.47 19.45
CA PRO A 321 -12.45 -8.87 18.33
C PRO A 321 -13.41 -8.23 17.31
N ILE A 322 -13.06 -7.04 16.81
CA ILE A 322 -13.88 -6.29 15.85
C ILE A 322 -13.17 -6.01 14.52
N VAL A 323 -11.95 -6.52 14.37
CA VAL A 323 -11.11 -6.27 13.19
C VAL A 323 -11.63 -7.05 11.98
N ASN A 324 -11.53 -6.42 10.81
CA ASN A 324 -11.94 -7.03 9.55
C ASN A 324 -10.80 -7.92 9.00
N PRO A 325 -10.96 -9.25 8.85
CA PRO A 325 -9.92 -10.13 8.35
C PRO A 325 -9.87 -10.22 6.81
N ILE A 326 -10.74 -9.52 6.07
CA ILE A 326 -10.90 -9.68 4.62
C ILE A 326 -9.58 -9.42 3.88
N ALA A 327 -8.85 -8.37 4.23
CA ALA A 327 -7.55 -8.07 3.59
C ALA A 327 -6.56 -9.25 3.71
N MET A 328 -6.49 -9.88 4.88
CA MET A 328 -5.63 -11.05 5.10
C MET A 328 -6.11 -12.28 4.34
N ILE A 329 -7.44 -12.50 4.28
CA ILE A 329 -8.05 -13.60 3.51
C ILE A 329 -7.77 -13.41 2.01
N LEU A 330 -7.89 -12.19 1.50
CA LEU A 330 -7.57 -11.86 0.10
C LEU A 330 -6.07 -12.03 -0.19
N SER A 331 -5.19 -11.65 0.73
CA SER A 331 -3.74 -11.91 0.60
C SER A 331 -3.44 -13.40 0.56
N ALA A 332 -4.11 -14.20 1.39
CA ALA A 332 -4.01 -15.65 1.34
C ALA A 332 -4.55 -16.24 0.02
N ALA A 333 -5.61 -15.67 -0.55
CA ALA A 333 -6.10 -16.07 -1.87
C ALA A 333 -5.08 -15.75 -2.98
N MET A 334 -4.40 -14.59 -2.92
CA MET A 334 -3.30 -14.28 -3.84
C MET A 334 -2.15 -15.29 -3.73
N MET A 335 -1.81 -15.73 -2.51
CA MET A 335 -0.83 -16.80 -2.28
C MET A 335 -1.24 -18.11 -2.99
N VAL A 336 -2.50 -18.50 -2.88
CA VAL A 336 -3.03 -19.72 -3.52
C VAL A 336 -3.01 -19.59 -5.05
N ASP A 337 -3.37 -18.42 -5.61
CA ASP A 337 -3.25 -18.15 -7.05
C ASP A 337 -1.78 -18.19 -7.52
N HIS A 338 -0.87 -17.69 -6.70
CA HIS A 338 0.58 -17.68 -6.97
C HIS A 338 1.16 -19.10 -7.10
N VAL A 339 0.74 -20.03 -6.25
CA VAL A 339 1.19 -21.45 -6.31
C VAL A 339 0.41 -22.29 -7.34
N GLY A 340 -0.44 -21.67 -8.15
CA GLY A 340 -1.11 -22.31 -9.27
C GLY A 340 -2.40 -23.07 -8.93
N GLU A 341 -2.94 -22.90 -7.72
CA GLU A 341 -4.22 -23.50 -7.31
C GLU A 341 -5.41 -22.56 -7.56
N HIS A 342 -5.57 -22.10 -8.80
CA HIS A 342 -6.53 -21.06 -9.20
C HIS A 342 -7.97 -21.35 -8.79
N ASP A 343 -8.46 -22.58 -8.96
CA ASP A 343 -9.83 -22.98 -8.58
C ASP A 343 -10.13 -22.74 -7.10
N LYS A 344 -9.12 -22.95 -6.23
CA LYS A 344 -9.26 -22.70 -4.79
C LYS A 344 -9.18 -21.20 -4.46
N ALA A 345 -8.40 -20.45 -5.20
CA ALA A 345 -8.33 -18.99 -5.06
C ALA A 345 -9.65 -18.32 -5.46
N GLU A 346 -10.27 -18.75 -6.56
CA GLU A 346 -11.52 -18.20 -7.08
C GLU A 346 -12.72 -18.47 -6.18
N ARG A 347 -12.82 -19.65 -5.56
CA ARG A 347 -13.88 -19.98 -4.60
C ARG A 347 -14.02 -18.99 -3.44
N ARG A 348 -13.01 -18.16 -3.20
CA ARG A 348 -12.98 -17.16 -2.13
C ARG A 348 -13.30 -15.75 -2.60
N CYS A 349 -13.03 -15.45 -3.86
CA CYS A 349 -13.16 -14.12 -4.43
C CYS A 349 -14.30 -14.00 -5.45
N GLY A 350 -14.96 -15.11 -5.78
CA GLY A 350 -16.11 -15.10 -6.68
C GLY A 350 -17.25 -14.27 -6.08
N PRO A 351 -18.02 -13.52 -6.90
CA PRO A 351 -19.28 -12.97 -6.44
C PRO A 351 -20.10 -14.13 -5.87
N PRO A 352 -20.92 -13.92 -4.83
CA PRO A 352 -21.83 -14.94 -4.36
C PRO A 352 -22.61 -15.42 -5.59
N GLN A 353 -22.46 -16.71 -5.92
CA GLN A 353 -23.27 -17.31 -6.97
C GLN A 353 -24.71 -16.94 -6.62
N THR A 354 -25.39 -16.26 -7.51
CA THR A 354 -26.81 -15.97 -7.40
C THR A 354 -27.57 -17.27 -7.46
N SER A 355 -27.51 -18.05 -6.38
CA SER A 355 -28.52 -19.01 -6.06
C SER A 355 -29.72 -18.20 -5.64
N ASP A 356 -30.73 -18.16 -6.50
CA ASP A 356 -32.10 -17.75 -6.27
C ASP A 356 -32.44 -17.54 -4.78
N ARG A 357 -32.18 -16.35 -4.26
CA ARG A 357 -32.67 -15.89 -2.97
C ARG A 357 -33.19 -14.47 -3.17
N SER A 358 -34.49 -14.37 -3.18
CA SER A 358 -35.25 -13.15 -2.86
C SER A 358 -34.51 -12.28 -1.85
N PRO A 359 -34.60 -10.95 -1.92
CA PRO A 359 -33.86 -10.04 -1.04
C PRO A 359 -34.30 -10.22 0.42
N GLY A 360 -33.70 -11.22 1.07
CA GLY A 360 -33.83 -11.44 2.50
C GLY A 360 -32.98 -10.42 3.24
N ARG A 361 -33.65 -9.65 4.08
CA ARG A 361 -33.12 -8.65 5.02
C ARG A 361 -31.75 -9.06 5.58
N TRP A 362 -30.68 -8.46 5.08
CA TRP A 362 -29.44 -8.37 5.84
C TRP A 362 -29.70 -7.43 7.02
N GLY A 363 -29.74 -7.99 8.22
CA GLY A 363 -29.79 -7.21 9.44
C GLY A 363 -28.65 -6.20 9.42
N ARG A 364 -28.97 -4.92 9.57
CA ARG A 364 -27.94 -3.87 9.72
C ARG A 364 -27.00 -4.29 10.83
N PRO A 365 -25.66 -4.23 10.62
CA PRO A 365 -24.73 -4.47 11.71
C PRO A 365 -25.07 -3.50 12.85
N HIS A 366 -25.31 -4.03 14.04
CA HIS A 366 -25.71 -3.25 15.21
C HIS A 366 -24.68 -2.18 15.64
N HIS A 367 -23.51 -2.15 15.02
CA HIS A 367 -22.41 -1.23 15.35
C HIS A 367 -22.52 0.18 14.75
N VAL A 368 -23.32 0.40 13.69
CA VAL A 368 -23.48 1.74 13.11
C VAL A 368 -24.31 2.68 14.01
N ARG A 369 -25.12 2.15 14.94
CA ARG A 369 -25.90 2.96 15.87
C ARG A 369 -25.10 3.58 17.02
N ARG A 370 -23.98 3.00 17.45
CA ARG A 370 -23.19 3.52 18.58
C ARG A 370 -22.31 4.71 18.27
N TYR A 371 -22.00 4.97 17.00
CA TYR A 371 -21.17 6.12 16.64
C TYR A 371 -21.93 7.47 16.57
N ARG A 372 -23.26 7.46 16.66
CA ARG A 372 -24.08 8.70 16.66
C ARG A 372 -24.40 9.23 18.08
N GLU A 373 -24.21 8.46 19.10
CA GLU A 373 -24.67 8.84 20.47
C GLU A 373 -23.52 9.25 21.42
N GLY A 374 -22.29 9.34 20.98
CA GLY A 374 -21.11 9.59 21.81
C GLY A 374 -20.52 10.99 21.85
N PHE A 375 -21.17 12.02 21.28
CA PHE A 375 -20.75 13.40 21.50
C PHE A 375 -21.65 14.09 22.52
N PRO A 376 -21.13 14.53 23.69
CA PRO A 376 -21.91 15.30 24.66
C PRO A 376 -22.34 16.62 24.02
N GLY A 377 -23.65 16.86 24.01
CA GLY A 377 -24.28 18.02 23.41
C GLY A 377 -23.78 19.34 23.98
N ARG A 378 -23.20 20.17 23.15
CA ARG A 378 -23.15 21.61 23.40
C ARG A 378 -24.53 22.19 23.08
N SER A 379 -25.20 22.69 24.11
CA SER A 379 -26.46 23.44 24.04
C SER A 379 -26.34 24.58 23.01
N ARG A 380 -27.17 24.52 21.95
CA ARG A 380 -27.36 25.63 21.03
C ARG A 380 -28.17 26.73 21.72
N ARG A 381 -27.52 27.82 22.12
CA ARG A 381 -28.20 29.11 22.26
C ARG A 381 -28.36 29.68 20.86
N ARG A 382 -29.60 29.81 20.43
CA ARG A 382 -29.99 30.58 19.22
C ARG A 382 -29.67 32.05 19.47
N SER A 383 -28.81 32.65 18.68
CA SER A 383 -28.74 34.10 18.49
C SER A 383 -29.00 34.35 16.98
N THR A 384 -30.18 34.87 16.74
CA THR A 384 -30.59 35.46 15.45
C THR A 384 -29.83 36.78 15.29
N ARG A 385 -28.85 36.85 14.42
CA ARG A 385 -28.40 38.09 13.81
C ARG A 385 -28.16 37.86 12.31
N GLY A 386 -28.75 38.75 11.52
CA GLY A 386 -28.92 38.67 10.10
C GLY A 386 -27.63 38.63 9.30
N LEU A 387 -27.66 37.80 8.26
CA LEU A 387 -26.65 37.75 7.21
C LEU A 387 -27.04 38.77 6.12
N THR A 388 -26.27 39.86 6.02
CA THR A 388 -26.28 40.75 4.85
C THR A 388 -25.50 40.08 3.70
N PRO A 389 -25.94 40.15 2.45
CA PRO A 389 -25.25 39.53 1.33
C PRO A 389 -24.01 40.35 0.92
N PHE A 390 -22.91 39.65 0.75
CA PHE A 390 -21.66 40.19 0.20
C PHE A 390 -21.85 40.55 -1.29
N ARG A 391 -21.80 41.84 -1.65
CA ARG A 391 -21.68 42.30 -3.04
C ARG A 391 -20.24 42.18 -3.49
N LEU A 392 -20.02 41.46 -4.59
CA LEU A 392 -18.78 41.46 -5.35
C LEU A 392 -18.60 42.86 -5.99
N GLY A 393 -17.62 43.61 -5.52
CA GLY A 393 -17.20 44.87 -6.12
C GLY A 393 -16.30 44.58 -7.34
N THR A 394 -16.70 45.09 -8.49
CA THR A 394 -15.90 45.15 -9.72
C THR A 394 -14.78 46.16 -9.50
N ALA A 395 -13.53 45.68 -9.49
CA ALA A 395 -12.35 46.56 -9.51
C ALA A 395 -12.05 46.95 -10.98
N GLY A 396 -12.15 48.26 -11.25
CA GLY A 396 -11.81 48.85 -12.51
C GLY A 396 -10.30 48.84 -12.79
N ALA A 397 -9.95 48.75 -14.07
CA ALA A 397 -8.61 48.83 -14.59
C ALA A 397 -8.00 50.25 -14.42
N PRO A 398 -6.71 50.41 -14.12
CA PRO A 398 -6.05 51.69 -14.22
C PRO A 398 -5.60 51.98 -15.64
N ALA A 399 -5.92 53.21 -16.08
CA ALA A 399 -5.53 53.77 -17.37
C ALA A 399 -4.00 54.03 -17.45
N ASN A 400 -3.47 53.80 -18.63
CA ASN A 400 -2.17 54.25 -19.12
C ASN A 400 -1.99 55.78 -18.94
N ARG A 401 -0.88 56.23 -18.37
CA ARG A 401 -0.25 57.52 -18.70
C ARG A 401 1.26 57.31 -18.89
N SER A 402 1.65 57.62 -20.11
CA SER A 402 2.98 57.89 -20.60
C SER A 402 3.61 59.08 -19.86
N GLY A 403 4.93 58.96 -19.59
CA GLY A 403 5.84 60.00 -19.14
C GLY A 403 7.20 59.40 -18.92
#